data_3315f407eae82149de7f14e9ce44cf78
#
_entry.id   3315f407eae82149de7f14e9ce44cf78
#
_cell.length_a   1.000
_cell.length_b   1.000
_cell.length_c   1.000
_cell.angle_alpha   90.00
_cell.angle_beta   90.00
_cell.angle_gamma   90.00
#
_symmetry.space_group_name_H-M   'P 1'
#
loop_
_entity.id
_entity.type
_entity.pdbx_description
1 polymer ?
#
loop_
_entity_poly.entity_id
_entity_poly.type
_entity_poly.pdbx_seq_one_letter_code
_entity_poly.pdbx_strand_id
1 'polypeptide(L)'
;DEIKNAEANISITLGGYLVIGGTQRSLDILLKKLPKNDNYPLQLPFHAAFHTPLLSEVSKKALDLIDHTIFEKPKIPLIDGRGKVWSTISTDIEELMDYTLRHQVIETYDFTSSITVAIKEYCPDLIILLGPGNSLGAPVGQILTKNKWIGMNSKKDFIDLQATDPFILSMGLKEQRVII
;
A
#
# COMPACT_ATOMS: atom_id res chain seq x y z
N ASP A 1 -21.18 -3.76 0.78
CA ASP A 1 -22.25 -3.58 1.78
C ASP A 1 -21.92 -4.23 3.14
N GLU A 2 -21.33 -5.46 3.20
CA GLU A 2 -21.04 -6.14 4.47
C GLU A 2 -20.05 -5.38 5.36
N ILE A 3 -19.05 -4.70 4.78
CA ILE A 3 -18.08 -3.89 5.53
C ILE A 3 -18.81 -2.76 6.27
N LYS A 4 -19.67 -2.03 5.54
CA LYS A 4 -20.45 -0.94 6.12
C LYS A 4 -21.44 -1.42 7.18
N ASN A 5 -22.09 -2.56 6.92
CA ASN A 5 -23.04 -3.18 7.88
C ASN A 5 -22.36 -3.66 9.18
N ALA A 6 -21.07 -3.97 9.11
CA ALA A 6 -20.26 -4.34 10.26
C ALA A 6 -19.60 -3.12 10.96
N GLU A 7 -19.88 -1.90 10.52
CA GLU A 7 -19.23 -0.68 11.02
C GLU A 7 -17.70 -0.74 10.91
N ALA A 8 -17.22 -1.34 9.82
CA ALA A 8 -15.80 -1.40 9.48
C ALA A 8 -15.48 -0.49 8.29
N ASN A 9 -14.20 -0.27 8.05
CA ASN A 9 -13.70 0.62 7.00
C ASN A 9 -12.75 -0.12 6.08
N ILE A 10 -12.70 0.26 4.80
CA ILE A 10 -11.61 -0.15 3.94
C ILE A 10 -10.37 0.62 4.38
N SER A 11 -9.34 -0.11 4.77
CA SER A 11 -8.05 0.44 5.20
C SER A 11 -7.12 0.62 3.99
N ILE A 12 -6.93 -0.44 3.20
CA ILE A 12 -6.03 -0.40 2.04
C ILE A 12 -6.67 -1.12 0.86
N THR A 13 -6.58 -0.53 -0.34
CA THR A 13 -6.75 -1.26 -1.60
C THR A 13 -5.38 -1.75 -2.07
N LEU A 14 -5.18 -3.07 -2.11
CA LEU A 14 -3.87 -3.70 -2.21
C LEU A 14 -3.83 -4.71 -3.38
N GLY A 15 -3.79 -4.21 -4.61
CA GLY A 15 -3.87 -5.06 -5.80
C GLY A 15 -5.22 -5.76 -5.90
N GLY A 16 -5.23 -7.09 -5.83
CA GLY A 16 -6.44 -7.91 -5.77
C GLY A 16 -7.00 -8.13 -4.37
N TYR A 17 -6.37 -7.56 -3.32
CA TYR A 17 -6.77 -7.70 -1.93
C TYR A 17 -7.39 -6.41 -1.40
N LEU A 18 -8.25 -6.55 -0.38
CA LEU A 18 -8.71 -5.46 0.47
C LEU A 18 -8.24 -5.70 1.89
N VAL A 19 -7.64 -4.67 2.49
CA VAL A 19 -7.40 -4.64 3.93
C VAL A 19 -8.54 -3.88 4.59
N ILE A 20 -9.11 -4.46 5.62
CA ILE A 20 -10.25 -3.89 6.35
C ILE A 20 -9.79 -3.57 7.76
N GLY A 21 -10.06 -2.34 8.20
CA GLY A 21 -9.84 -1.89 9.56
C GLY A 21 -11.16 -1.69 10.30
N GLY A 22 -11.18 -2.07 11.57
CA GLY A 22 -12.38 -1.97 12.38
C GLY A 22 -12.10 -2.26 13.84
N THR A 23 -13.13 -2.13 14.68
CA THR A 23 -13.07 -2.65 16.05
C THR A 23 -13.00 -4.18 16.03
N GLN A 24 -12.54 -4.81 17.11
CA GLN A 24 -12.52 -6.27 17.19
C GLN A 24 -13.91 -6.87 16.93
N ARG A 25 -14.97 -6.25 17.46
CA ARG A 25 -16.36 -6.67 17.21
C ARG A 25 -16.71 -6.61 15.72
N SER A 26 -16.34 -5.55 15.02
CA SER A 26 -16.58 -5.41 13.59
C SER A 26 -15.86 -6.49 12.78
N LEU A 27 -14.61 -6.76 13.13
CA LEU A 27 -13.80 -7.79 12.47
C LEU A 27 -14.34 -9.19 12.73
N ASP A 28 -14.79 -9.50 13.96
CA ASP A 28 -15.40 -10.80 14.31
C ASP A 28 -16.68 -11.06 13.51
N ILE A 29 -17.47 -10.01 13.26
CA ILE A 29 -18.68 -10.10 12.42
C ILE A 29 -18.28 -10.43 10.97
N LEU A 30 -17.29 -9.71 10.41
CA LEU A 30 -16.83 -9.93 9.05
C LEU A 30 -16.20 -11.29 8.84
N LEU A 31 -15.36 -11.77 9.77
CA LEU A 31 -14.74 -13.10 9.70
C LEU A 31 -15.79 -14.24 9.66
N LYS A 32 -16.97 -14.02 10.25
CA LYS A 32 -18.07 -15.00 10.20
C LYS A 32 -18.92 -14.90 8.94
N LYS A 33 -19.06 -13.69 8.37
CA LYS A 33 -19.96 -13.42 7.23
C LYS A 33 -19.29 -13.58 5.88
N LEU A 34 -18.01 -13.22 5.77
CA LEU A 34 -17.31 -13.27 4.49
C LEU A 34 -17.05 -14.70 4.07
N PRO A 35 -17.21 -15.00 2.77
CA PRO A 35 -16.92 -16.33 2.25
C PRO A 35 -15.44 -16.66 2.44
N LYS A 36 -15.16 -17.90 2.84
CA LYS A 36 -13.78 -18.38 2.93
C LYS A 36 -13.27 -18.78 1.56
N ASN A 37 -12.08 -18.29 1.24
CA ASN A 37 -11.34 -18.65 0.05
C ASN A 37 -9.87 -18.87 0.42
N ASP A 38 -9.41 -20.10 0.40
CA ASP A 38 -8.12 -20.54 0.93
C ASP A 38 -7.92 -20.05 2.39
N ASN A 39 -6.89 -19.22 2.61
CA ASN A 39 -6.57 -18.65 3.92
C ASN A 39 -7.32 -17.34 4.24
N TYR A 40 -8.17 -16.86 3.33
CA TYR A 40 -8.88 -15.59 3.52
C TYR A 40 -10.35 -15.78 3.85
N PRO A 41 -10.97 -14.82 4.59
CA PRO A 41 -10.32 -13.69 5.27
C PRO A 41 -9.46 -14.13 6.45
N LEU A 42 -8.36 -13.44 6.72
CA LEU A 42 -7.52 -13.65 7.88
C LEU A 42 -7.34 -12.35 8.65
N GLN A 43 -7.28 -12.43 9.97
CA GLN A 43 -6.98 -11.29 10.82
C GLN A 43 -5.47 -11.17 11.02
N LEU A 44 -4.94 -9.98 10.78
CA LEU A 44 -3.53 -9.66 11.07
C LEU A 44 -3.38 -9.41 12.58
N PRO A 45 -2.54 -10.17 13.30
CA PRO A 45 -2.32 -9.97 14.73
C PRO A 45 -1.50 -8.70 14.97
N PHE A 46 -1.75 -8.05 16.10
CA PHE A 46 -0.97 -6.89 16.58
C PHE A 46 -0.94 -5.68 15.62
N HIS A 47 -1.99 -5.51 14.81
CA HIS A 47 -2.13 -4.36 13.92
C HIS A 47 -3.23 -3.42 14.42
N ALA A 48 -2.96 -2.13 14.38
CA ALA A 48 -3.98 -1.11 14.55
C ALA A 48 -4.79 -0.94 13.26
N ALA A 49 -5.96 -0.33 13.35
CA ALA A 49 -6.82 -0.03 12.19
C ALA A 49 -6.30 1.21 11.43
N PHE A 50 -5.05 1.14 10.92
CA PHE A 50 -4.46 2.21 10.14
C PHE A 50 -5.31 2.54 8.90
N HIS A 51 -5.19 3.77 8.43
CA HIS A 51 -5.90 4.28 7.26
C HIS A 51 -7.43 4.22 7.44
N THR A 52 -7.89 4.45 8.68
CA THR A 52 -9.31 4.55 9.02
C THR A 52 -9.58 5.66 10.02
N PRO A 53 -10.81 6.20 10.07
CA PRO A 53 -11.18 7.24 11.04
C PRO A 53 -11.01 6.84 12.52
N LEU A 54 -10.84 5.55 12.82
CA LEU A 54 -10.58 5.07 14.18
C LEU A 54 -9.28 5.61 14.78
N LEU A 55 -8.35 6.07 13.94
CA LEU A 55 -7.08 6.66 14.38
C LEU A 55 -7.09 8.20 14.42
N SER A 56 -8.26 8.86 14.35
CA SER A 56 -8.34 10.33 14.33
C SER A 56 -7.66 10.99 15.52
N GLU A 57 -7.81 10.45 16.72
CA GLU A 57 -7.15 10.98 17.93
C GLU A 57 -5.62 10.77 17.91
N VAL A 58 -5.16 9.67 17.29
CA VAL A 58 -3.72 9.41 17.11
C VAL A 58 -3.14 10.40 16.11
N SER A 59 -3.81 10.62 15.00
CA SER A 59 -3.44 11.61 13.98
C SER A 59 -3.34 13.02 14.57
N LYS A 60 -4.33 13.43 15.35
CA LYS A 60 -4.34 14.73 16.02
C LYS A 60 -3.15 14.89 16.97
N LYS A 61 -2.89 13.88 17.80
CA LYS A 61 -1.72 13.89 18.69
C LYS A 61 -0.40 13.93 17.92
N ALA A 62 -0.30 13.26 16.77
CA ALA A 62 0.89 13.30 15.94
C ALA A 62 1.15 14.72 15.40
N LEU A 63 0.10 15.40 14.91
CA LEU A 63 0.20 16.80 14.46
C LEU A 63 0.62 17.76 15.59
N ASP A 64 0.17 17.51 16.81
CA ASP A 64 0.50 18.36 17.98
C ASP A 64 1.93 18.11 18.52
N LEU A 65 2.45 16.89 18.42
CA LEU A 65 3.67 16.48 19.10
C LEU A 65 4.90 16.33 18.19
N ILE A 66 4.69 16.07 16.90
CA ILE A 66 5.79 15.86 15.97
C ILE A 66 6.33 17.22 15.50
N ASP A 67 7.63 17.42 15.67
CA ASP A 67 8.29 18.64 15.22
C ASP A 67 8.22 18.75 13.68
N HIS A 68 7.62 19.83 13.21
CA HIS A 68 7.43 20.09 11.78
C HIS A 68 8.75 20.21 11.01
N THR A 69 9.83 20.58 11.70
CA THR A 69 11.16 20.75 11.10
C THR A 69 11.80 19.46 10.61
N ILE A 70 11.25 18.30 10.98
CA ILE A 70 11.72 17.00 10.46
C ILE A 70 11.28 16.76 9.00
N PHE A 71 10.30 17.51 8.51
CA PHE A 71 9.83 17.38 7.15
C PHE A 71 10.68 18.24 6.20
N GLU A 72 11.21 17.59 5.18
CA GLU A 72 12.01 18.24 4.13
C GLU A 72 11.39 17.97 2.77
N LYS A 73 11.74 18.80 1.79
CA LYS A 73 11.38 18.52 0.39
C LYS A 73 11.95 17.17 -0.04
N PRO A 74 11.18 16.34 -0.73
CA PRO A 74 11.66 15.05 -1.17
C PRO A 74 12.82 15.23 -2.16
N LYS A 75 13.87 14.41 -2.04
CA LYS A 75 15.02 14.38 -2.96
C LYS A 75 14.74 13.52 -4.19
N ILE A 76 13.75 12.65 -4.11
CA ILE A 76 13.20 11.83 -5.19
C ILE A 76 11.68 12.02 -5.21
N PRO A 77 10.98 11.89 -6.35
CA PRO A 77 9.53 11.94 -6.36
C PRO A 77 8.93 10.87 -5.45
N LEU A 78 7.91 11.25 -4.68
CA LEU A 78 7.13 10.33 -3.85
C LEU A 78 5.73 10.22 -4.43
N ILE A 79 5.12 9.04 -4.35
CA ILE A 79 3.74 8.80 -4.77
C ILE A 79 2.95 8.36 -3.55
N ASP A 80 1.88 9.10 -3.25
CA ASP A 80 1.06 8.83 -2.07
C ASP A 80 -0.10 7.85 -2.35
N GLY A 81 -0.84 7.49 -1.28
CA GLY A 81 -1.97 6.59 -1.35
C GLY A 81 -3.21 7.13 -2.09
N ARG A 82 -3.14 8.31 -2.68
CA ARG A 82 -4.15 8.89 -3.59
C ARG A 82 -3.67 8.85 -5.04
N GLY A 83 -2.41 8.42 -5.28
CA GLY A 83 -1.73 8.57 -6.55
C GLY A 83 -1.19 9.98 -6.83
N LYS A 84 -1.19 10.90 -5.83
CA LYS A 84 -0.57 12.23 -5.98
C LYS A 84 0.95 12.08 -5.99
N VAL A 85 1.59 12.72 -6.96
CA VAL A 85 3.05 12.81 -7.03
C VAL A 85 3.53 14.04 -6.28
N TRP A 86 4.39 13.84 -5.31
CA TRP A 86 5.13 14.87 -4.60
C TRP A 86 6.48 15.07 -5.30
N SER A 87 6.60 16.17 -6.03
CA SER A 87 7.79 16.46 -6.82
C SER A 87 8.91 17.02 -5.94
N THR A 88 10.15 16.86 -6.40
CA THR A 88 11.33 17.44 -5.73
C THR A 88 11.38 18.97 -5.79
N ILE A 89 10.62 19.59 -6.69
CA ILE A 89 10.66 21.04 -6.96
C ILE A 89 9.48 21.76 -6.33
N SER A 90 8.25 21.30 -6.61
CA SER A 90 7.01 22.02 -6.30
C SER A 90 6.27 21.52 -5.06
N THR A 91 6.83 20.54 -4.33
CA THR A 91 6.18 20.04 -3.10
C THR A 91 6.11 21.11 -2.05
N ASP A 92 4.89 21.37 -1.56
CA ASP A 92 4.64 22.11 -0.35
C ASP A 92 4.86 21.17 0.85
N ILE A 93 5.73 21.58 1.77
CA ILE A 93 6.13 20.76 2.92
C ILE A 93 4.98 20.64 3.93
N GLU A 94 4.20 21.70 4.13
CA GLU A 94 3.06 21.69 5.05
C GLU A 94 1.97 20.75 4.54
N GLU A 95 1.67 20.76 3.23
CA GLU A 95 0.77 19.80 2.62
C GLU A 95 1.26 18.36 2.75
N LEU A 96 2.59 18.12 2.54
CA LEU A 96 3.18 16.78 2.67
C LEU A 96 3.10 16.27 4.12
N MET A 97 3.37 17.15 5.08
CA MET A 97 3.24 16.85 6.50
C MET A 97 1.77 16.53 6.87
N ASP A 98 0.85 17.37 6.45
CA ASP A 98 -0.58 17.15 6.69
C ASP A 98 -1.06 15.83 6.05
N TYR A 99 -0.63 15.53 4.84
CA TYR A 99 -0.90 14.25 4.22
C TYR A 99 -0.37 13.10 5.08
N THR A 100 0.88 13.18 5.51
CA THR A 100 1.58 12.08 6.20
C THR A 100 1.01 11.82 7.59
N LEU A 101 0.77 12.88 8.39
CA LEU A 101 0.35 12.76 9.79
C LEU A 101 -1.17 12.74 9.96
N ARG A 102 -1.93 13.23 8.98
CA ARG A 102 -3.40 13.25 9.04
C ARG A 102 -4.02 12.35 7.98
N HIS A 103 -4.02 12.76 6.72
CA HIS A 103 -4.78 12.08 5.67
C HIS A 103 -4.41 10.59 5.57
N GLN A 104 -3.13 10.28 5.45
CA GLN A 104 -2.65 8.89 5.33
C GLN A 104 -3.00 8.04 6.55
N VAL A 105 -3.11 8.64 7.74
CA VAL A 105 -3.41 7.91 8.99
C VAL A 105 -4.88 7.52 9.09
N ILE A 106 -5.80 8.38 8.61
CA ILE A 106 -7.24 8.24 8.86
C ILE A 106 -8.09 7.92 7.64
N GLU A 107 -7.52 8.04 6.43
CA GLU A 107 -8.22 7.78 5.17
C GLU A 107 -7.66 6.54 4.46
N THR A 108 -8.49 5.88 3.67
CA THR A 108 -8.10 4.69 2.91
C THR A 108 -6.84 4.93 2.09
N TYR A 109 -5.84 4.07 2.22
CA TYR A 109 -4.64 4.09 1.42
C TYR A 109 -4.84 3.27 0.14
N ASP A 110 -4.84 3.92 -1.02
CA ASP A 110 -4.95 3.23 -2.31
C ASP A 110 -3.55 2.88 -2.88
N PHE A 111 -2.99 1.78 -2.37
CA PHE A 111 -1.72 1.24 -2.86
C PHE A 111 -1.80 0.86 -4.35
N THR A 112 -2.98 0.43 -4.81
CA THR A 112 -3.19 0.07 -6.22
C THR A 112 -3.01 1.29 -7.13
N SER A 113 -3.58 2.42 -6.77
CA SER A 113 -3.39 3.69 -7.49
C SER A 113 -1.95 4.17 -7.42
N SER A 114 -1.30 4.09 -6.26
CA SER A 114 0.11 4.50 -6.12
C SER A 114 1.03 3.73 -7.07
N ILE A 115 0.93 2.41 -7.13
CA ILE A 115 1.74 1.60 -8.06
C ILE A 115 1.34 1.83 -9.51
N THR A 116 0.04 2.02 -9.78
CA THR A 116 -0.43 2.31 -11.15
C THR A 116 0.15 3.62 -11.67
N VAL A 117 0.22 4.66 -10.84
CA VAL A 117 0.87 5.93 -11.19
C VAL A 117 2.37 5.71 -11.37
N ALA A 118 3.03 4.99 -10.47
CA ALA A 118 4.46 4.71 -10.57
C ALA A 118 4.84 4.09 -11.92
N ILE A 119 4.13 3.05 -12.35
CA ILE A 119 4.45 2.38 -13.60
C ILE A 119 4.09 3.20 -14.84
N LYS A 120 3.03 4.00 -14.79
CA LYS A 120 2.58 4.78 -15.96
C LYS A 120 3.33 6.09 -16.16
N GLU A 121 3.71 6.76 -15.07
CA GLU A 121 4.38 8.05 -15.13
C GLU A 121 5.90 7.92 -15.21
N TYR A 122 6.47 6.86 -14.60
CA TYR A 122 7.92 6.71 -14.50
C TYR A 122 8.50 5.56 -15.33
N CYS A 123 7.66 4.63 -15.80
CA CYS A 123 8.07 3.47 -16.61
C CYS A 123 9.36 2.79 -16.08
N PRO A 124 9.39 2.35 -14.80
CA PRO A 124 10.60 1.85 -14.17
C PRO A 124 11.09 0.55 -14.82
N ASP A 125 12.39 0.41 -15.02
CA ASP A 125 13.01 -0.85 -15.45
C ASP A 125 13.06 -1.86 -14.32
N LEU A 126 13.11 -1.40 -13.06
CA LEU A 126 13.21 -2.22 -11.87
C LEU A 126 12.35 -1.67 -10.73
N ILE A 127 11.65 -2.57 -10.05
CA ILE A 127 10.88 -2.26 -8.83
C ILE A 127 11.56 -2.95 -7.65
N ILE A 128 11.94 -2.18 -6.64
CA ILE A 128 12.58 -2.71 -5.42
C ILE A 128 11.60 -2.63 -4.26
N LEU A 129 11.28 -3.78 -3.67
CA LEU A 129 10.47 -3.91 -2.46
C LEU A 129 11.41 -3.94 -1.25
N LEU A 130 11.47 -2.84 -0.51
CA LEU A 130 12.46 -2.68 0.57
C LEU A 130 12.26 -3.65 1.75
N GLY A 131 11.05 -4.12 1.96
CA GLY A 131 10.75 -5.01 3.09
C GLY A 131 10.23 -4.26 4.33
N PRO A 132 10.15 -4.92 5.48
CA PRO A 132 10.59 -6.30 5.75
C PRO A 132 9.73 -7.37 5.04
N GLY A 133 10.35 -8.51 4.72
CA GLY A 133 9.67 -9.61 4.05
C GLY A 133 9.43 -9.37 2.56
N ASN A 134 8.51 -10.13 1.97
CA ASN A 134 8.20 -10.12 0.53
C ASN A 134 6.69 -10.02 0.24
N SER A 135 5.88 -9.66 1.22
CA SER A 135 4.40 -9.69 1.14
C SER A 135 3.82 -8.77 0.05
N LEU A 136 4.53 -7.73 -0.36
CA LEU A 136 4.08 -6.81 -1.41
C LEU A 136 4.31 -7.33 -2.84
N GLY A 137 5.09 -8.39 -3.03
CA GLY A 137 5.35 -8.95 -4.36
C GLY A 137 4.09 -9.39 -5.09
N ALA A 138 3.19 -10.12 -4.42
CA ALA A 138 1.94 -10.55 -5.02
C ALA A 138 1.00 -9.39 -5.37
N PRO A 139 0.71 -8.42 -4.49
CA PRO A 139 -0.07 -7.23 -4.84
C PRO A 139 0.50 -6.44 -6.01
N VAL A 140 1.82 -6.19 -6.03
CA VAL A 140 2.46 -5.49 -7.15
C VAL A 140 2.32 -6.27 -8.44
N GLY A 141 2.61 -7.58 -8.45
CA GLY A 141 2.44 -8.43 -9.62
C GLY A 141 1.00 -8.43 -10.17
N GLN A 142 -0.01 -8.42 -9.30
CA GLN A 142 -1.41 -8.30 -9.68
C GLN A 142 -1.72 -6.96 -10.35
N ILE A 143 -1.16 -5.85 -9.83
CA ILE A 143 -1.34 -4.51 -10.41
C ILE A 143 -0.67 -4.44 -11.78
N LEU A 144 0.55 -4.95 -11.92
CA LEU A 144 1.27 -5.00 -13.20
C LEU A 144 0.49 -5.78 -14.25
N THR A 145 0.01 -6.98 -13.91
CA THR A 145 -0.80 -7.81 -14.79
C THR A 145 -2.10 -7.13 -15.20
N LYS A 146 -2.80 -6.50 -14.24
CA LYS A 146 -4.04 -5.75 -14.50
C LYS A 146 -3.82 -4.58 -15.48
N ASN A 147 -2.68 -3.92 -15.38
CA ASN A 147 -2.29 -2.82 -16.26
C ASN A 147 -1.61 -3.29 -17.56
N LYS A 148 -1.48 -4.60 -17.78
CA LYS A 148 -0.79 -5.19 -18.95
C LYS A 148 0.64 -4.64 -19.12
N TRP A 149 1.30 -4.38 -17.99
CA TRP A 149 2.65 -3.83 -17.95
C TRP A 149 3.60 -4.72 -18.75
N ILE A 150 4.41 -4.13 -19.65
CA ILE A 150 5.33 -4.83 -20.56
C ILE A 150 4.75 -6.08 -21.24
N GLY A 151 3.45 -6.02 -21.57
CA GLY A 151 2.76 -7.11 -22.27
C GLY A 151 2.24 -8.26 -21.40
N MET A 152 2.37 -8.19 -20.08
CA MET A 152 1.81 -9.20 -19.16
C MET A 152 0.28 -9.20 -19.19
N ASN A 153 -0.33 -10.33 -19.48
CA ASN A 153 -1.79 -10.49 -19.50
C ASN A 153 -2.30 -11.49 -18.46
N SER A 154 -1.39 -12.23 -17.83
CA SER A 154 -1.75 -13.30 -16.91
C SER A 154 -0.71 -13.44 -15.78
N LYS A 155 -1.10 -14.14 -14.70
CA LYS A 155 -0.19 -14.55 -13.64
C LYS A 155 0.98 -15.39 -14.20
N LYS A 156 0.72 -16.19 -15.24
CA LYS A 156 1.75 -17.00 -15.88
C LYS A 156 2.81 -16.13 -16.53
N ASP A 157 2.39 -15.11 -17.31
CA ASP A 157 3.33 -14.18 -17.97
C ASP A 157 4.21 -13.47 -16.94
N PHE A 158 3.60 -13.06 -15.81
CA PHE A 158 4.35 -12.46 -14.69
C PHE A 158 5.42 -13.42 -14.16
N ILE A 159 5.06 -14.69 -13.90
CA ILE A 159 6.00 -15.69 -13.35
C ILE A 159 7.12 -15.97 -14.36
N ASP A 160 6.79 -16.15 -15.63
CA ASP A 160 7.76 -16.48 -16.69
C ASP A 160 8.76 -15.33 -16.89
N LEU A 161 8.29 -14.08 -16.95
CA LEU A 161 9.15 -12.89 -17.04
C LEU A 161 10.02 -12.72 -15.80
N GLN A 162 9.43 -12.84 -14.61
CA GLN A 162 10.16 -12.71 -13.36
C GLN A 162 11.26 -13.78 -13.19
N ALA A 163 11.07 -14.96 -13.81
CA ALA A 163 12.06 -16.04 -13.76
C ALA A 163 13.23 -15.83 -14.74
N THR A 164 12.99 -15.18 -15.88
CA THR A 164 13.99 -14.97 -16.94
C THR A 164 14.72 -13.63 -16.81
N ASP A 165 13.99 -12.59 -16.49
CA ASP A 165 14.48 -11.22 -16.33
C ASP A 165 13.76 -10.55 -15.17
N PRO A 166 14.21 -10.73 -13.92
CA PRO A 166 13.51 -10.28 -12.73
C PRO A 166 13.49 -8.75 -12.66
N PHE A 167 12.29 -8.19 -12.76
CA PHE A 167 12.01 -6.74 -12.69
C PHE A 167 11.35 -6.30 -11.37
N ILE A 168 11.02 -7.24 -10.47
CA ILE A 168 10.68 -6.97 -9.08
C ILE A 168 11.67 -7.71 -8.19
N LEU A 169 12.39 -6.97 -7.36
CA LEU A 169 13.31 -7.53 -6.38
C LEU A 169 12.85 -7.20 -4.97
N SER A 170 12.77 -8.22 -4.12
CA SER A 170 12.42 -8.06 -2.71
C SER A 170 13.66 -8.13 -1.83
N MET A 171 13.93 -7.08 -1.09
CA MET A 171 15.02 -7.03 -0.11
C MET A 171 14.77 -7.96 1.09
N GLY A 172 13.56 -8.47 1.24
CA GLY A 172 13.23 -9.54 2.18
C GLY A 172 13.78 -10.91 1.80
N LEU A 173 14.14 -11.13 0.53
CA LEU A 173 14.66 -12.39 0.00
C LEU A 173 16.18 -12.31 -0.20
N LYS A 174 16.93 -13.22 0.46
CA LYS A 174 18.40 -13.20 0.41
C LYS A 174 18.95 -13.35 -1.00
N GLU A 175 18.36 -14.23 -1.79
CA GLU A 175 18.71 -14.52 -3.17
C GLU A 175 18.50 -13.35 -4.13
N GLN A 176 17.59 -12.45 -3.82
CA GLN A 176 17.31 -11.26 -4.63
C GLN A 176 18.18 -10.06 -4.25
N ARG A 177 18.63 -9.99 -3.00
CA ARG A 177 19.51 -8.89 -2.53
C ARG A 177 20.85 -8.84 -3.22
N VAL A 178 21.34 -9.96 -3.74
CA VAL A 178 22.65 -10.05 -4.39
C VAL A 178 22.61 -9.69 -5.87
N ILE A 179 21.42 -9.38 -6.41
CA ILE A 179 21.22 -8.99 -7.82
C ILE A 179 21.47 -7.48 -8.02
N ILE A 180 21.40 -6.67 -6.93
CA ILE A 180 21.56 -5.21 -6.96
C ILE A 180 23.00 -4.79 -6.67
#